data_92aa7a933c27120c2563f1166f80d201
#
_entry.id   92aa7a933c27120c2563f1166f80d201
#
_cell.length_a   1.000
_cell.length_b   1.000
_cell.length_c   1.000
_cell.angle_alpha   90.00
_cell.angle_beta   90.00
_cell.angle_gamma   90.00
#
_symmetry.space_group_name_H-M   'P 1'
#
loop_
_entity.id
_entity.type
_entity.pdbx_description
1 polymer ?
#
loop_
_entity_poly.entity_id
_entity_poly.type
_entity_poly.pdbx_seq_one_letter_code
_entity_poly.pdbx_strand_id
1 'polypeptide(L)'
;MISADEIYDSALHTFANEANAVAKLADTVDRESYVKAVRMIAECEGRIITTGCGTSGACAKKVSQVFNCVDRASQFLNPADAPHGDYGMIRRGDIIIIISKSGKTTEMINLIPVAKARGARIITVTENPG
;
A
#
# COMPACT_ATOMS: atom_id res chain seq x y z
N MET A 1 21.43 32.83 -2.51
CA MET A 1 19.96 32.70 -2.50
C MET A 1 19.56 31.98 -3.78
N ILE A 2 18.67 31.02 -3.72
CA ILE A 2 18.13 30.34 -4.89
C ILE A 2 17.22 31.34 -5.64
N SER A 3 17.35 31.43 -6.95
CA SER A 3 16.54 32.33 -7.77
C SER A 3 15.12 31.81 -7.96
N ALA A 4 14.19 32.67 -8.34
CA ALA A 4 12.81 32.27 -8.65
C ALA A 4 12.74 31.27 -9.82
N ASP A 5 13.60 31.47 -10.82
CA ASP A 5 13.67 30.62 -12.01
C ASP A 5 14.17 29.20 -11.62
N GLU A 6 15.23 29.08 -10.79
CA GLU A 6 15.71 27.78 -10.29
C GLU A 6 14.64 27.03 -9.51
N ILE A 7 13.83 27.75 -8.71
CA ILE A 7 12.72 27.11 -7.96
C ILE A 7 11.65 26.60 -8.94
N TYR A 8 11.29 27.41 -9.92
CA TYR A 8 10.25 27.05 -10.89
C TYR A 8 10.69 25.89 -11.80
N ASP A 9 11.93 25.93 -12.30
CA ASP A 9 12.50 24.87 -13.13
C ASP A 9 12.58 23.53 -12.36
N SER A 10 12.94 23.58 -11.08
CA SER A 10 12.93 22.39 -10.21
C SER A 10 11.53 21.80 -10.07
N ALA A 11 10.49 22.63 -9.96
CA ALA A 11 9.10 22.15 -9.91
C ALA A 11 8.69 21.50 -11.23
N LEU A 12 9.00 22.11 -12.37
CA LEU A 12 8.71 21.54 -13.70
C LEU A 12 9.40 20.19 -13.90
N HIS A 13 10.68 20.09 -13.46
CA HIS A 13 11.42 18.84 -13.51
C HIS A 13 10.76 17.75 -12.65
N THR A 14 10.31 18.09 -11.46
CA THR A 14 9.59 17.17 -10.57
C THR A 14 8.30 16.68 -11.22
N PHE A 15 7.48 17.57 -11.78
CA PHE A 15 6.24 17.18 -12.46
C PHE A 15 6.49 16.26 -13.64
N ALA A 16 7.52 16.51 -14.43
CA ALA A 16 7.90 15.66 -15.55
C ALA A 16 8.34 14.26 -15.07
N ASN A 17 9.12 14.19 -14.00
CA ASN A 17 9.57 12.92 -13.40
C ASN A 17 8.40 12.10 -12.87
N GLU A 18 7.47 12.72 -12.16
CA GLU A 18 6.27 12.04 -11.64
C GLU A 18 5.38 11.52 -12.79
N ALA A 19 5.13 12.36 -13.80
CA ALA A 19 4.36 11.95 -14.98
C ALA A 19 4.99 10.76 -15.71
N ASN A 20 6.31 10.78 -15.90
CA ASN A 20 7.06 9.68 -16.52
C ASN A 20 7.04 8.41 -15.66
N ALA A 21 7.11 8.53 -14.33
CA ALA A 21 7.03 7.38 -13.44
C ALA A 21 5.67 6.68 -13.55
N VAL A 22 4.58 7.46 -13.59
CA VAL A 22 3.22 6.93 -13.77
C VAL A 22 3.08 6.29 -15.16
N ALA A 23 3.56 6.92 -16.22
CA ALA A 23 3.50 6.38 -17.58
C ALA A 23 4.19 5.02 -17.70
N LYS A 24 5.35 4.85 -17.05
CA LYS A 24 6.11 3.58 -17.05
C LYS A 24 5.38 2.42 -16.36
N LEU A 25 4.38 2.69 -15.52
CA LEU A 25 3.61 1.60 -14.88
C LEU A 25 2.91 0.72 -15.92
N ALA A 26 2.48 1.29 -17.05
CA ALA A 26 1.85 0.53 -18.13
C ALA A 26 2.76 -0.59 -18.69
N ASP A 27 4.08 -0.38 -18.64
CA ASP A 27 5.07 -1.31 -19.19
C ASP A 27 5.67 -2.24 -18.12
N THR A 28 5.55 -1.87 -16.84
CA THR A 28 6.26 -2.56 -15.74
C THR A 28 5.36 -3.36 -14.82
N VAL A 29 4.07 -3.05 -14.77
CA VAL A 29 3.12 -3.77 -13.92
C VAL A 29 2.88 -5.17 -14.47
N ASP A 30 3.12 -6.19 -13.65
CA ASP A 30 2.76 -7.56 -14.01
C ASP A 30 1.24 -7.71 -14.11
N ARG A 31 0.78 -7.99 -15.33
CA ARG A 31 -0.65 -8.08 -15.66
C ARG A 31 -1.38 -9.13 -14.83
N GLU A 32 -0.76 -10.30 -14.61
CA GLU A 32 -1.42 -11.39 -13.89
C GLU A 32 -1.61 -11.05 -12.41
N SER A 33 -0.55 -10.59 -11.75
CA SER A 33 -0.60 -10.15 -10.35
C SER A 33 -1.55 -8.99 -10.14
N TYR A 34 -1.57 -8.02 -11.07
CA TYR A 34 -2.47 -6.87 -10.98
C TYR A 34 -3.94 -7.30 -11.07
N VAL A 35 -4.30 -8.10 -12.08
CA VAL A 35 -5.67 -8.61 -12.26
C VAL A 35 -6.10 -9.45 -11.07
N LYS A 36 -5.21 -10.31 -10.55
CA LYS A 36 -5.46 -11.10 -9.34
C LYS A 36 -5.74 -10.20 -8.13
N ALA A 37 -4.92 -9.18 -7.90
CA ALA A 37 -5.12 -8.25 -6.79
C ALA A 37 -6.47 -7.51 -6.90
N VAL A 38 -6.81 -7.01 -8.08
CA VAL A 38 -8.09 -6.32 -8.31
C VAL A 38 -9.28 -7.25 -8.06
N ARG A 39 -9.23 -8.49 -8.56
CA ARG A 39 -10.29 -9.50 -8.31
C ARG A 39 -10.41 -9.81 -6.82
N MET A 40 -9.30 -10.03 -6.14
CA MET A 40 -9.30 -10.25 -4.69
C MET A 40 -10.00 -9.11 -3.93
N ILE A 41 -9.72 -7.85 -4.32
CA ILE A 41 -10.34 -6.67 -3.71
C ILE A 41 -11.84 -6.61 -4.03
N ALA A 42 -12.22 -6.84 -5.30
CA ALA A 42 -13.62 -6.78 -5.74
C ALA A 42 -14.50 -7.85 -5.05
N GLU A 43 -13.95 -9.03 -4.83
CA GLU A 43 -14.62 -10.18 -4.22
C GLU A 43 -14.46 -10.22 -2.69
N CYS A 44 -13.86 -9.19 -2.07
CA CYS A 44 -13.66 -9.15 -0.64
C CYS A 44 -14.98 -8.93 0.10
N GLU A 45 -15.39 -9.90 0.90
CA GLU A 45 -16.56 -9.78 1.79
C GLU A 45 -16.19 -9.19 3.16
N GLY A 46 -14.91 -9.22 3.53
CA GLY A 46 -14.38 -8.61 4.73
C GLY A 46 -13.99 -7.15 4.51
N ARG A 47 -13.07 -6.67 5.35
CA ARG A 47 -12.52 -5.31 5.24
C ARG A 47 -11.21 -5.32 4.46
N ILE A 48 -10.87 -4.15 3.93
CA ILE A 48 -9.56 -3.90 3.36
C ILE A 48 -8.71 -3.19 4.42
N ILE A 49 -7.70 -3.87 4.92
CA ILE A 49 -6.75 -3.32 5.88
C ILE A 49 -5.51 -2.89 5.10
N THR A 50 -5.09 -1.64 5.26
CA THR A 50 -3.88 -1.12 4.62
C THR A 50 -2.80 -0.88 5.67
N THR A 51 -1.55 -1.07 5.33
CA THR A 51 -0.43 -0.86 6.26
C THR A 51 0.87 -0.51 5.54
N GLY A 52 1.77 0.13 6.26
CA GLY A 52 3.09 0.53 5.78
C GLY A 52 3.78 1.43 6.80
N CYS A 53 5.11 1.57 6.70
CA CYS A 53 5.92 2.42 7.57
C CYS A 53 6.32 3.73 6.87
N GLY A 54 6.47 4.81 7.62
CA GLY A 54 6.94 6.10 7.11
C GLY A 54 6.06 6.64 5.96
N THR A 55 6.68 7.01 4.84
CA THR A 55 5.97 7.50 3.64
C THR A 55 5.07 6.45 3.02
N SER A 56 5.47 5.16 3.05
CA SER A 56 4.60 4.05 2.67
C SER A 56 3.35 3.97 3.56
N GLY A 57 3.47 4.28 4.86
CA GLY A 57 2.35 4.38 5.77
C GLY A 57 1.41 5.54 5.45
N ALA A 58 1.95 6.70 5.06
CA ALA A 58 1.14 7.83 4.59
C ALA A 58 0.34 7.46 3.32
N CYS A 59 0.98 6.78 2.38
CA CYS A 59 0.33 6.25 1.19
C CYS A 59 -0.78 5.23 1.57
N ALA A 60 -0.48 4.28 2.45
CA ALA A 60 -1.44 3.28 2.91
C ALA A 60 -2.67 3.91 3.59
N LYS A 61 -2.49 4.96 4.40
CA LYS A 61 -3.60 5.74 4.98
C LYS A 61 -4.47 6.37 3.89
N LYS A 62 -3.83 6.97 2.86
CA LYS A 62 -4.57 7.56 1.74
C LYS A 62 -5.34 6.51 0.96
N VAL A 63 -4.75 5.35 0.70
CA VAL A 63 -5.42 4.22 0.02
C VAL A 63 -6.63 3.74 0.82
N SER A 64 -6.51 3.60 2.15
CA SER A 64 -7.65 3.26 3.03
C SER A 64 -8.79 4.27 2.90
N GLN A 65 -8.46 5.57 2.92
CA GLN A 65 -9.46 6.63 2.75
C GLN A 65 -10.17 6.52 1.39
N VAL A 66 -9.44 6.24 0.32
CA VAL A 66 -10.02 6.11 -1.04
C VAL A 66 -10.99 4.94 -1.09
N PHE A 67 -10.66 3.80 -0.48
CA PHE A 67 -11.61 2.67 -0.41
C PHE A 67 -12.90 3.05 0.31
N ASN A 68 -12.82 3.77 1.42
CA ASN A 68 -14.02 4.24 2.13
C ASN A 68 -14.85 5.21 1.28
N CYS A 69 -14.23 6.03 0.40
CA CYS A 69 -14.94 6.92 -0.51
C CYS A 69 -15.78 6.17 -1.57
N VAL A 70 -15.49 4.89 -1.81
CA VAL A 70 -16.23 4.04 -2.76
C VAL A 70 -16.97 2.91 -2.06
N ASP A 71 -17.41 3.15 -0.83
CA ASP A 71 -18.17 2.23 0.02
C ASP A 71 -17.51 0.86 0.25
N ARG A 72 -16.18 0.82 0.22
CA ARG A 72 -15.40 -0.37 0.60
C ARG A 72 -14.81 -0.17 1.97
N ALA A 73 -15.35 -0.83 2.98
CA ALA A 73 -14.90 -0.72 4.36
C ALA A 73 -13.38 -0.95 4.46
N SER A 74 -12.65 0.07 4.85
CA SER A 74 -11.21 0.02 4.94
C SER A 74 -10.67 0.70 6.19
N GLN A 75 -9.56 0.21 6.71
CA GLN A 75 -8.89 0.73 7.89
C GLN A 75 -7.36 0.63 7.74
N PHE A 76 -6.66 1.65 8.17
CA PHE A 76 -5.21 1.61 8.29
C PHE A 76 -4.82 0.89 9.59
N LEU A 77 -3.92 -0.07 9.49
CA LEU A 77 -3.26 -0.74 10.61
C LEU A 77 -1.88 -0.09 10.82
N ASN A 78 -1.67 0.52 11.97
CA ASN A 78 -0.35 1.04 12.33
C ASN A 78 0.60 -0.13 12.65
N PRO A 79 1.70 -0.31 11.90
CA PRO A 79 2.60 -1.43 12.12
C PRO A 79 3.29 -1.43 13.48
N ALA A 80 3.51 -0.25 14.07
CA ALA A 80 4.13 -0.13 15.39
C ALA A 80 3.19 -0.57 16.52
N ASP A 81 1.89 -0.30 16.37
CA ASP A 81 0.88 -0.65 17.37
C ASP A 81 0.35 -2.09 17.18
N ALA A 82 0.55 -2.65 16.00
CA ALA A 82 0.05 -3.97 15.62
C ALA A 82 0.41 -5.07 16.63
N PRO A 83 1.67 -5.22 17.10
CA PRO A 83 2.04 -6.22 18.10
C PRO A 83 1.46 -5.95 19.49
N HIS A 84 1.04 -4.72 19.76
CA HIS A 84 0.51 -4.26 21.05
C HIS A 84 -1.01 -4.37 21.17
N GLY A 85 -1.65 -5.10 20.25
CA GLY A 85 -3.09 -5.39 20.32
C GLY A 85 -3.84 -5.26 19.02
N ASP A 86 -3.37 -4.43 18.08
CA ASP A 86 -4.09 -4.13 16.84
C ASP A 86 -4.13 -5.29 15.85
N TYR A 87 -3.30 -6.33 16.02
CA TYR A 87 -3.54 -7.60 15.32
C TYR A 87 -4.95 -8.15 15.59
N GLY A 88 -5.54 -7.79 16.74
CA GLY A 88 -6.90 -8.16 17.10
C GLY A 88 -7.97 -7.69 16.10
N MET A 89 -7.69 -6.67 15.28
CA MET A 89 -8.64 -6.20 14.26
C MET A 89 -8.75 -7.13 13.04
N ILE A 90 -7.72 -7.92 12.75
CA ILE A 90 -7.66 -8.80 11.57
C ILE A 90 -8.65 -9.95 11.74
N ARG A 91 -9.48 -10.18 10.73
CA ARG A 91 -10.49 -11.24 10.70
C ARG A 91 -10.33 -12.13 9.47
N ARG A 92 -10.90 -13.31 9.53
CA ARG A 92 -11.03 -14.19 8.37
C ARG A 92 -11.82 -13.47 7.27
N GLY A 93 -11.32 -13.54 6.04
CA GLY A 93 -11.93 -12.88 4.88
C GLY A 93 -11.44 -11.46 4.63
N ASP A 94 -10.74 -10.83 5.58
CA ASP A 94 -10.10 -9.54 5.34
C ASP A 94 -8.99 -9.65 4.29
N ILE A 95 -8.71 -8.55 3.61
CA ILE A 95 -7.52 -8.38 2.77
C ILE A 95 -6.60 -7.37 3.43
N ILE A 96 -5.32 -7.71 3.50
CA ILE A 96 -4.29 -6.78 3.99
C ILE A 96 -3.45 -6.34 2.80
N ILE A 97 -3.43 -5.03 2.53
CA ILE A 97 -2.56 -4.40 1.52
C ILE A 97 -1.35 -3.84 2.25
N ILE A 98 -0.20 -4.44 2.01
CA ILE A 98 1.09 -4.04 2.58
C ILE A 98 1.85 -3.19 1.57
N ILE A 99 2.15 -1.94 1.90
CA ILE A 99 2.97 -1.05 1.08
C ILE A 99 4.36 -0.96 1.69
N SER A 100 5.36 -1.47 0.98
CA SER A 100 6.75 -1.46 1.44
C SER A 100 7.70 -1.41 0.25
N LYS A 101 8.41 -0.28 0.07
CA LYS A 101 9.32 -0.10 -1.06
C LYS A 101 10.34 -1.25 -1.15
N SER A 102 11.03 -1.55 -0.08
CA SER A 102 12.08 -2.57 -0.05
C SER A 102 11.55 -4.01 0.07
N GLY A 103 10.32 -4.21 0.54
CA GLY A 103 9.80 -5.52 0.93
C GLY A 103 10.44 -6.12 2.19
N LYS A 104 11.41 -5.43 2.80
CA LYS A 104 12.26 -5.95 3.90
C LYS A 104 11.98 -5.31 5.26
N THR A 105 10.94 -4.51 5.39
CA THR A 105 10.55 -3.85 6.63
C THR A 105 10.12 -4.90 7.66
N THR A 106 10.81 -4.97 8.80
CA THR A 106 10.64 -6.02 9.82
C THR A 106 9.19 -6.12 10.30
N GLU A 107 8.55 -4.98 10.55
CA GLU A 107 7.15 -4.93 11.01
C GLU A 107 6.20 -5.57 9.99
N MET A 108 6.49 -5.37 8.69
CA MET A 108 5.69 -5.97 7.61
C MET A 108 5.91 -7.49 7.54
N ILE A 109 7.17 -7.92 7.67
CA ILE A 109 7.51 -9.34 7.67
C ILE A 109 6.83 -10.05 8.84
N ASN A 110 6.85 -9.46 10.04
CA ASN A 110 6.22 -10.01 11.24
C ASN A 110 4.68 -10.06 11.15
N LEU A 111 4.06 -9.16 10.40
CA LEU A 111 2.60 -9.16 10.18
C LEU A 111 2.14 -10.34 9.31
N ILE A 112 2.93 -10.77 8.34
CA ILE A 112 2.54 -11.78 7.35
C ILE A 112 2.06 -13.10 8.00
N PRO A 113 2.83 -13.74 8.90
CA PRO A 113 2.39 -14.98 9.54
C PRO A 113 1.13 -14.79 10.39
N VAL A 114 1.00 -13.66 11.07
CA VAL A 114 -0.19 -13.33 11.88
C VAL A 114 -1.43 -13.20 11.00
N ALA A 115 -1.31 -12.47 9.90
CA ALA A 115 -2.39 -12.29 8.94
C ALA A 115 -2.87 -13.63 8.35
N LYS A 116 -1.92 -14.49 7.93
CA LYS A 116 -2.22 -15.81 7.39
C LYS A 116 -2.90 -16.72 8.45
N ALA A 117 -2.39 -16.73 9.67
CA ALA A 117 -2.98 -17.52 10.76
C ALA A 117 -4.42 -17.10 11.09
N ARG A 118 -4.75 -15.81 10.89
CA ARG A 118 -6.11 -15.27 11.07
C ARG A 118 -7.01 -15.45 9.86
N GLY A 119 -6.51 -16.03 8.76
CA GLY A 119 -7.27 -16.28 7.54
C GLY A 119 -7.50 -15.06 6.67
N ALA A 120 -6.68 -14.01 6.82
CA ALA A 120 -6.65 -12.88 5.92
C ALA A 120 -5.81 -13.20 4.68
N ARG A 121 -6.19 -12.60 3.54
CA ARG A 121 -5.41 -12.63 2.30
C ARG A 121 -4.48 -11.42 2.24
N ILE A 122 -3.35 -11.54 1.56
CA ILE A 122 -2.34 -10.49 1.52
C ILE A 122 -2.08 -10.06 0.09
N ILE A 123 -2.02 -8.76 -0.13
CA ILE A 123 -1.53 -8.11 -1.34
C ILE A 123 -0.32 -7.26 -0.94
N THR A 124 0.80 -7.42 -1.63
CA THR A 124 1.99 -6.60 -1.41
C THR A 124 2.21 -5.65 -2.58
N VAL A 125 2.53 -4.39 -2.25
CA VAL A 125 2.98 -3.37 -3.21
C VAL A 125 4.43 -3.07 -2.87
N THR A 126 5.35 -3.54 -3.71
CA THR A 126 6.80 -3.47 -3.45
C THR A 126 7.60 -3.43 -4.75
N GLU A 127 8.81 -2.87 -4.70
CA GLU A 127 9.78 -2.94 -5.79
C GLU A 127 10.52 -4.29 -5.84
N ASN A 128 10.49 -5.07 -4.75
CA ASN A 128 11.17 -6.37 -4.64
C ASN A 128 10.12 -7.46 -4.38
N PRO A 129 9.60 -8.12 -5.40
CA PRO A 129 8.57 -9.17 -5.26
C PRO A 129 9.13 -10.47 -4.66
N GLY A 130 10.40 -10.58 -4.46
CA GLY A 130 11.29 -11.48 -3.75
C GLY A 130 11.03 -12.85 -3.53
#